data_8d3d6988cc67b8118a2baf4ac7e8aec8
#
_entry.id   8d3d6988cc67b8118a2baf4ac7e8aec8
#
_cell.length_a   1.000
_cell.length_b   1.000
_cell.length_c   1.000
_cell.angle_alpha   90.00
_cell.angle_beta   90.00
_cell.angle_gamma   90.00
#
_symmetry.space_group_name_H-M   'P 1'
#
loop_
_entity.id
_entity.type
_entity.pdbx_description
1 polymer ?
#
loop_
_entity_poly.entity_id
_entity_poly.type
_entity_poly.pdbx_seq_one_letter_code
_entity_poly.pdbx_strand_id
1 'polypeptide(L)'
;MYVAPVRYTDAVINTLFRTELMPVQDYTQRYQKQFGKTVELNLLKAELEEKNFRVNLTVIDTPGFGDYVNNRDCWTPLVDFVDDQYESYMRQEQQPSRLNIRDQRVHACLYFVPPTGHTLRPLDIEVMKRLSQRVNLIPVVAKADTLTAHDLAVFKERIREVIHTHGIRVFSPPLDTVDEASAEHARSLMASMPFSIIGSTKDVRTPDGRVVRGREYLWGVAEVENENHCD
;
A
#
# COMPACT_ATOMS: atom_id res chain seq x y z
N MET A 1 1.14 -7.53 -2.20
CA MET A 1 1.91 -7.51 -0.95
C MET A 1 1.85 -6.11 -0.38
N TYR A 2 1.56 -6.00 0.90
CA TYR A 2 1.54 -4.72 1.60
C TYR A 2 2.73 -4.67 2.54
N VAL A 3 3.59 -3.68 2.36
CA VAL A 3 4.60 -3.34 3.34
C VAL A 3 4.13 -2.07 4.03
N ALA A 4 3.51 -2.22 5.18
CA ALA A 4 3.05 -1.09 5.95
C ALA A 4 3.87 -0.95 7.23
N PRO A 5 4.65 0.11 7.36
CA PRO A 5 5.09 0.54 8.67
C PRO A 5 3.94 1.13 9.51
N VAL A 6 2.71 1.13 8.98
CA VAL A 6 1.56 1.83 9.56
C VAL A 6 0.40 0.87 9.78
N ARG A 7 -0.10 0.84 10.99
CA ARG A 7 -1.15 -0.01 11.58
C ARG A 7 -2.57 0.25 11.03
N TYR A 8 -2.75 0.35 9.71
CA TYR A 8 -4.05 0.69 9.09
C TYR A 8 -4.29 -0.09 7.80
N THR A 9 -3.57 -1.16 7.61
CA THR A 9 -3.69 -2.02 6.42
C THR A 9 -5.10 -2.57 6.29
N ASP A 10 -5.69 -3.00 7.42
CA ASP A 10 -7.06 -3.50 7.52
C ASP A 10 -8.10 -2.50 7.00
N ALA A 11 -8.06 -1.27 7.52
CA ALA A 11 -9.00 -0.23 7.11
C ALA A 11 -8.85 0.13 5.63
N VAL A 12 -7.62 0.21 5.12
CA VAL A 12 -7.37 0.55 3.71
C VAL A 12 -7.82 -0.56 2.78
N ILE A 13 -7.51 -1.82 3.08
CA ILE A 13 -7.91 -2.96 2.26
C ILE A 13 -9.43 -3.09 2.25
N ASN A 14 -10.06 -3.03 3.42
CA ASN A 14 -11.52 -3.09 3.50
C ASN A 14 -12.20 -1.92 2.77
N THR A 15 -11.56 -0.74 2.76
CA THR A 15 -12.05 0.41 2.00
C THR A 15 -11.89 0.18 0.49
N LEU A 16 -10.73 -0.27 0.03
CA LEU A 16 -10.40 -0.47 -1.37
C LEU A 16 -11.31 -1.51 -2.02
N PHE A 17 -11.56 -2.61 -1.33
CA PHE A 17 -12.42 -3.69 -1.84
C PHE A 17 -13.88 -3.58 -1.41
N ARG A 18 -14.27 -2.53 -0.68
CA ARG A 18 -15.63 -2.28 -0.17
C ARG A 18 -16.24 -3.50 0.57
N THR A 19 -15.39 -4.30 1.19
CA THR A 19 -15.75 -5.55 1.86
C THR A 19 -14.85 -5.75 3.08
N GLU A 20 -15.36 -6.38 4.14
CA GLU A 20 -14.57 -6.74 5.31
C GLU A 20 -13.70 -7.98 5.01
N LEU A 21 -12.58 -7.77 4.33
CA LEU A 21 -11.61 -8.82 4.03
C LEU A 21 -10.67 -9.08 5.21
N MET A 22 -10.32 -8.03 5.94
CA MET A 22 -9.45 -8.12 7.10
C MET A 22 -10.22 -7.79 8.37
N PRO A 23 -10.09 -8.62 9.44
CA PRO A 23 -10.68 -8.28 10.72
C PRO A 23 -10.03 -7.00 11.26
N VAL A 24 -10.87 -6.10 11.77
CA VAL A 24 -10.39 -4.87 12.41
C VAL A 24 -9.62 -5.26 13.67
N GLN A 25 -8.33 -4.96 13.69
CA GLN A 25 -7.48 -5.25 14.85
C GLN A 25 -7.75 -4.25 15.98
N ASP A 26 -7.88 -4.76 17.20
CA ASP A 26 -7.96 -3.91 18.39
C ASP A 26 -6.57 -3.36 18.75
N TYR A 27 -6.43 -2.06 18.56
CA TYR A 27 -5.18 -1.34 18.78
C TYR A 27 -5.01 -0.81 20.22
N THR A 28 -5.80 -1.27 21.17
CA THR A 28 -5.70 -0.82 22.57
C THR A 28 -4.38 -1.22 23.23
N GLN A 29 -3.72 -2.26 22.75
CA GLN A 29 -2.39 -2.73 23.26
C GLN A 29 -1.20 -2.04 22.59
N ARG A 30 -1.36 -0.84 22.08
CA ARG A 30 -0.40 -0.11 21.20
C ARG A 30 0.95 0.24 21.82
N TYR A 31 1.10 0.17 23.13
CA TYR A 31 2.24 0.77 23.82
C TYR A 31 3.34 -0.22 24.22
N GLN A 32 3.16 -1.49 23.97
CA GLN A 32 4.23 -2.46 24.21
C GLN A 32 5.18 -2.50 23.01
N LYS A 33 6.29 -1.75 23.11
CA LYS A 33 7.41 -1.92 22.18
C LYS A 33 7.89 -3.35 22.27
N GLN A 34 7.83 -4.07 21.17
CA GLN A 34 8.29 -5.46 21.12
C GLN A 34 9.82 -5.48 21.02
N PHE A 35 10.45 -5.97 22.06
CA PHE A 35 11.88 -6.25 22.06
C PHE A 35 12.11 -7.62 21.41
N GLY A 36 12.93 -7.67 20.34
CA GLY A 36 13.45 -8.94 19.81
C GLY A 36 12.51 -9.77 18.93
N LYS A 37 11.41 -9.22 18.40
CA LYS A 37 10.58 -9.93 17.40
C LYS A 37 11.11 -9.72 15.98
N THR A 38 11.09 -10.80 15.19
CA THR A 38 11.19 -10.78 13.75
C THR A 38 9.92 -10.19 13.13
N VAL A 39 10.04 -9.61 11.92
CA VAL A 39 8.89 -9.13 11.15
C VAL A 39 7.89 -10.26 10.97
N GLU A 40 6.66 -10.05 11.40
CA GLU A 40 5.56 -10.99 11.17
C GLU A 40 4.99 -10.77 9.77
N LEU A 41 4.69 -11.86 9.06
CA LEU A 41 4.06 -11.84 7.75
C LEU A 41 2.69 -12.51 7.87
N ASN A 42 1.63 -11.73 7.75
CA ASN A 42 0.26 -12.23 7.80
C ASN A 42 -0.27 -12.39 6.38
N LEU A 43 -0.61 -13.61 6.00
CA LEU A 43 -1.16 -13.91 4.68
C LEU A 43 -2.68 -14.02 4.77
N LEU A 44 -3.37 -13.22 3.98
CA LEU A 44 -4.80 -13.31 3.73
C LEU A 44 -5.04 -13.69 2.28
N LYS A 45 -5.85 -14.72 2.07
CA LYS A 45 -6.30 -15.12 0.73
C LYS A 45 -7.78 -14.84 0.62
N ALA A 46 -8.19 -14.15 -0.43
CA ALA A 46 -9.56 -13.84 -0.73
C ALA A 46 -9.85 -14.12 -2.20
N GLU A 47 -11.04 -14.63 -2.48
CA GLU A 47 -11.56 -14.75 -3.83
C GLU A 47 -12.56 -13.64 -4.04
N LEU A 48 -12.28 -12.77 -5.02
CA LEU A 48 -13.12 -11.65 -5.39
C LEU A 48 -13.84 -12.00 -6.69
N GLU A 49 -15.15 -11.87 -6.69
CA GLU A 49 -15.98 -12.09 -7.85
C GLU A 49 -16.62 -10.77 -8.27
N GLU A 50 -16.36 -10.34 -9.48
CA GLU A 50 -16.96 -9.14 -10.06
C GLU A 50 -17.54 -9.47 -11.44
N LYS A 51 -18.84 -9.27 -11.58
CA LYS A 51 -19.64 -9.48 -12.82
C LYS A 51 -19.25 -10.74 -13.61
N ASN A 52 -18.13 -10.71 -14.34
CA ASN A 52 -17.76 -11.74 -15.30
C ASN A 52 -16.38 -12.36 -15.05
N PHE A 53 -15.68 -11.99 -13.99
CA PHE A 53 -14.37 -12.55 -13.70
C PHE A 53 -14.16 -12.80 -12.19
N ARG A 54 -13.31 -13.76 -11.88
CA ARG A 54 -12.87 -14.07 -10.53
C ARG A 54 -11.39 -13.73 -10.39
N VAL A 55 -11.05 -13.06 -9.30
CA VAL A 55 -9.68 -12.71 -8.96
C VAL A 55 -9.31 -13.36 -7.64
N ASN A 56 -8.27 -14.17 -7.67
CA ASN A 56 -7.65 -14.69 -6.45
C ASN A 56 -6.68 -13.64 -5.90
N LEU A 57 -7.08 -12.96 -4.85
CA LEU A 57 -6.28 -11.96 -4.17
C LEU A 57 -5.52 -12.58 -3.00
N THR A 58 -4.22 -12.40 -2.96
CA THR A 58 -3.40 -12.70 -1.78
C THR A 58 -2.83 -11.40 -1.25
N VAL A 59 -3.21 -11.06 -0.03
CA VAL A 59 -2.69 -9.90 0.69
C VAL A 59 -1.68 -10.39 1.71
N ILE A 60 -0.51 -9.75 1.73
CA ILE A 60 0.54 -10.02 2.71
C ILE A 60 0.74 -8.76 3.51
N ASP A 61 0.31 -8.80 4.76
CA ASP A 61 0.46 -7.70 5.70
C ASP A 61 1.69 -7.89 6.58
N THR A 62 2.38 -6.80 6.87
CA THR A 62 3.61 -6.79 7.68
C THR A 62 3.41 -5.88 8.90
N PRO A 63 2.67 -6.33 9.91
CA PRO A 63 2.35 -5.49 11.06
C PRO A 63 3.61 -5.12 11.84
N GLY A 64 3.67 -3.86 12.29
CA GLY A 64 4.74 -3.35 13.13
C GLY A 64 6.10 -3.20 12.44
N PHE A 65 6.15 -3.29 11.13
CA PHE A 65 7.39 -3.05 10.38
C PHE A 65 7.93 -1.64 10.65
N GLY A 66 9.18 -1.53 11.08
CA GLY A 66 9.82 -0.26 11.40
C GLY A 66 9.48 0.33 12.79
N ASP A 67 8.67 -0.33 13.59
CA ASP A 67 8.29 0.09 14.95
C ASP A 67 9.22 -0.48 16.05
N TYR A 68 10.22 -1.27 15.67
CA TYR A 68 11.15 -1.87 16.61
C TYR A 68 12.16 -0.85 17.15
N VAL A 69 12.73 -1.15 18.31
CA VAL A 69 13.82 -0.34 18.91
C VAL A 69 15.07 -0.40 18.03
N ASN A 70 15.37 -1.57 17.47
CA ASN A 70 16.45 -1.78 16.52
C ASN A 70 15.86 -2.25 15.18
N ASN A 71 15.90 -1.37 14.19
CA ASN A 71 15.42 -1.63 12.84
C ASN A 71 16.53 -2.01 11.85
N ARG A 72 17.72 -2.36 12.38
CA ARG A 72 18.82 -2.78 11.53
C ARG A 72 18.43 -4.08 10.81
N ASP A 73 18.55 -4.06 9.49
CA ASP A 73 18.25 -5.20 8.61
C ASP A 73 16.81 -5.77 8.74
N CYS A 74 15.86 -4.98 9.28
CA CYS A 74 14.47 -5.41 9.44
C CYS A 74 13.77 -5.74 8.11
N TRP A 75 14.32 -5.28 6.98
CA TRP A 75 13.82 -5.58 5.62
C TRP A 75 14.19 -6.98 5.15
N THR A 76 15.24 -7.61 5.72
CA THR A 76 15.76 -8.90 5.24
C THR A 76 14.69 -9.98 5.16
N PRO A 77 13.88 -10.27 6.21
CA PRO A 77 12.84 -11.29 6.12
C PRO A 77 11.81 -11.02 5.03
N LEU A 78 11.57 -9.75 4.74
CA LEU A 78 10.61 -9.35 3.71
C LEU A 78 11.18 -9.55 2.31
N VAL A 79 12.44 -9.18 2.11
CA VAL A 79 13.14 -9.37 0.83
C VAL A 79 13.30 -10.85 0.55
N ASP A 80 13.74 -11.63 1.54
CA ASP A 80 13.89 -13.08 1.43
C ASP A 80 12.56 -13.75 1.09
N PHE A 81 11.46 -13.34 1.74
CA PHE A 81 10.14 -13.85 1.41
C PHE A 81 9.77 -13.58 -0.06
N VAL A 82 10.02 -12.37 -0.56
CA VAL A 82 9.73 -12.03 -1.97
C VAL A 82 10.56 -12.89 -2.91
N ASP A 83 11.85 -13.01 -2.63
CA ASP A 83 12.78 -13.80 -3.45
C ASP A 83 12.38 -15.29 -3.44
N ASP A 84 11.98 -15.85 -2.29
CA ASP A 84 11.48 -17.23 -2.16
C ASP A 84 10.22 -17.50 -3.00
N GLN A 85 9.28 -16.53 -3.06
CA GLN A 85 8.09 -16.66 -3.90
C GLN A 85 8.46 -16.70 -5.40
N TYR A 86 9.40 -15.88 -5.82
CA TYR A 86 9.91 -15.92 -7.20
C TYR A 86 10.63 -17.22 -7.51
N GLU A 87 11.49 -17.69 -6.61
CA GLU A 87 12.21 -18.96 -6.78
C GLU A 87 11.24 -20.15 -6.84
N SER A 88 10.24 -20.15 -5.97
CA SER A 88 9.20 -21.18 -5.99
C SER A 88 8.45 -21.23 -7.32
N TYR A 89 8.11 -20.07 -7.89
CA TYR A 89 7.49 -20.00 -9.21
C TYR A 89 8.41 -20.54 -10.31
N MET A 90 9.68 -20.11 -10.31
CA MET A 90 10.67 -20.55 -11.29
C MET A 90 10.91 -22.07 -11.24
N ARG A 91 10.93 -22.66 -10.05
CA ARG A 91 11.03 -24.12 -9.88
C ARG A 91 9.83 -24.86 -10.48
N GLN A 92 8.61 -24.33 -10.32
CA GLN A 92 7.41 -24.90 -10.93
C GLN A 92 7.46 -24.80 -12.46
N GLU A 93 7.94 -23.68 -12.99
CA GLU A 93 8.04 -23.45 -14.45
C GLU A 93 9.04 -24.37 -15.12
N GLN A 94 10.08 -24.79 -14.42
CA GLN A 94 11.09 -25.74 -14.92
C GLN A 94 10.60 -27.20 -14.95
N GLN A 95 9.45 -27.52 -14.36
CA GLN A 95 8.92 -28.87 -14.36
C GLN A 95 8.36 -29.24 -15.74
N PRO A 96 8.43 -30.54 -16.14
CA PRO A 96 7.89 -31.01 -17.40
C PRO A 96 6.38 -30.79 -17.56
N SER A 97 5.63 -30.91 -16.46
CA SER A 97 4.19 -30.66 -16.42
C SER A 97 3.90 -29.27 -15.85
N ARG A 98 3.30 -28.40 -16.67
CA ARG A 98 2.96 -27.01 -16.32
C ARG A 98 1.48 -26.80 -16.04
N LEU A 99 0.67 -27.87 -15.96
CA LEU A 99 -0.79 -27.79 -15.89
C LEU A 99 -1.30 -27.17 -14.58
N ASN A 100 -0.52 -27.22 -13.49
CA ASN A 100 -0.94 -26.79 -12.17
C ASN A 100 0.01 -25.74 -11.54
N ILE A 101 0.60 -24.88 -12.37
CA ILE A 101 1.47 -23.81 -11.85
C ILE A 101 0.62 -22.84 -11.03
N ARG A 102 1.04 -22.62 -9.78
CA ARG A 102 0.44 -21.61 -8.90
C ARG A 102 1.35 -20.40 -8.84
N ASP A 103 0.87 -19.29 -9.41
CA ASP A 103 1.58 -18.03 -9.30
C ASP A 103 1.37 -17.43 -7.90
N GLN A 104 2.43 -17.47 -7.08
CA GLN A 104 2.46 -16.90 -5.74
C GLN A 104 3.42 -15.70 -5.68
N ARG A 105 3.91 -15.23 -6.82
CA ARG A 105 4.81 -14.07 -6.87
C ARG A 105 4.14 -12.83 -6.32
N VAL A 106 4.95 -11.97 -5.74
CA VAL A 106 4.49 -10.67 -5.27
C VAL A 106 4.48 -9.70 -6.44
N HIS A 107 3.28 -9.33 -6.91
CA HIS A 107 3.12 -8.49 -8.11
C HIS A 107 3.25 -6.99 -7.80
N ALA A 108 2.72 -6.55 -6.65
CA ALA A 108 2.75 -5.15 -6.26
C ALA A 108 2.99 -5.00 -4.76
N CYS A 109 3.66 -3.93 -4.39
CA CYS A 109 3.90 -3.53 -3.01
C CYS A 109 3.36 -2.12 -2.78
N LEU A 110 2.30 -2.01 -2.01
CA LEU A 110 1.84 -0.72 -1.50
C LEU A 110 2.71 -0.35 -0.31
N TYR A 111 3.52 0.67 -0.47
CA TYR A 111 4.39 1.15 0.60
C TYR A 111 3.76 2.36 1.29
N PHE A 112 3.29 2.17 2.50
CA PHE A 112 2.63 3.22 3.25
C PHE A 112 3.64 4.14 3.94
N VAL A 113 3.56 5.42 3.60
CA VAL A 113 4.35 6.49 4.20
C VAL A 113 3.50 7.18 5.27
N PRO A 114 3.99 7.30 6.51
CA PRO A 114 3.28 8.05 7.55
C PRO A 114 3.22 9.54 7.19
N PRO A 115 2.11 10.24 7.48
CA PRO A 115 1.91 11.64 7.12
C PRO A 115 2.65 12.58 8.08
N THR A 116 3.98 12.56 8.04
CA THR A 116 4.83 13.39 8.91
C THR A 116 4.94 14.84 8.45
N GLY A 117 4.61 15.12 7.18
CA GLY A 117 4.73 16.44 6.56
C GLY A 117 6.18 16.85 6.24
N HIS A 118 7.18 16.06 6.63
CA HIS A 118 8.59 16.44 6.45
C HIS A 118 9.23 15.78 5.25
N THR A 119 9.63 14.50 5.38
CA THR A 119 10.29 13.72 4.34
C THR A 119 10.24 12.23 4.69
N LEU A 120 10.75 11.38 3.79
CA LEU A 120 10.92 9.96 4.06
C LEU A 120 11.98 9.72 5.12
N ARG A 121 11.74 8.74 6.00
CA ARG A 121 12.76 8.32 6.97
C ARG A 121 13.88 7.57 6.24
N PRO A 122 15.12 7.60 6.75
CA PRO A 122 16.23 6.84 6.15
C PRO A 122 15.91 5.35 5.99
N LEU A 123 15.16 4.77 6.93
CA LEU A 123 14.67 3.41 6.86
C LEU A 123 13.76 3.18 5.65
N ASP A 124 12.81 4.09 5.42
CA ASP A 124 11.85 3.99 4.31
C ASP A 124 12.58 4.03 2.96
N ILE A 125 13.58 4.91 2.82
CA ILE A 125 14.41 5.01 1.62
C ILE A 125 15.13 3.69 1.34
N GLU A 126 15.75 3.10 2.36
CA GLU A 126 16.53 1.88 2.22
C GLU A 126 15.66 0.69 1.85
N VAL A 127 14.49 0.58 2.48
CA VAL A 127 13.51 -0.48 2.20
C VAL A 127 12.91 -0.34 0.80
N MET A 128 12.45 0.86 0.47
CA MET A 128 11.88 1.14 -0.86
C MET A 128 12.90 0.85 -1.97
N LYS A 129 14.16 1.19 -1.77
CA LYS A 129 15.24 0.93 -2.73
C LYS A 129 15.44 -0.56 -2.99
N ARG A 130 15.38 -1.42 -1.96
CA ARG A 130 15.50 -2.86 -2.10
C ARG A 130 14.27 -3.50 -2.73
N LEU A 131 13.08 -3.09 -2.30
CA LEU A 131 11.83 -3.63 -2.81
C LEU A 131 11.58 -3.23 -4.26
N SER A 132 11.93 -2.01 -4.65
CA SER A 132 11.73 -1.50 -6.01
C SER A 132 12.46 -2.29 -7.10
N GLN A 133 13.45 -3.09 -6.71
CA GLN A 133 14.18 -3.96 -7.64
C GLN A 133 13.46 -5.30 -7.90
N ARG A 134 12.47 -5.64 -7.09
CA ARG A 134 11.83 -6.95 -7.04
C ARG A 134 10.34 -6.92 -7.37
N VAL A 135 9.66 -5.84 -6.97
CA VAL A 135 8.21 -5.72 -7.08
C VAL A 135 7.81 -4.36 -7.63
N ASN A 136 6.62 -4.25 -8.17
CA ASN A 136 6.03 -2.97 -8.53
C ASN A 136 5.74 -2.17 -7.25
N LEU A 137 6.60 -1.20 -6.97
CA LEU A 137 6.50 -0.39 -5.77
C LEU A 137 5.55 0.79 -6.00
N ILE A 138 4.54 0.91 -5.15
CA ILE A 138 3.55 1.98 -5.20
C ILE A 138 3.58 2.71 -3.85
N PRO A 139 4.19 3.90 -3.77
CA PRO A 139 4.19 4.69 -2.54
C PRO A 139 2.81 5.32 -2.30
N VAL A 140 2.36 5.23 -1.05
CA VAL A 140 1.04 5.69 -0.62
C VAL A 140 1.16 6.47 0.69
N VAL A 141 0.69 7.70 0.72
CA VAL A 141 0.60 8.51 1.94
C VAL A 141 -0.64 8.08 2.70
N ALA A 142 -0.43 7.48 3.87
CA ALA A 142 -1.52 7.05 4.74
C ALA A 142 -2.12 8.22 5.52
N LYS A 143 -3.41 8.14 5.90
CA LYS A 143 -4.10 9.16 6.69
C LYS A 143 -3.92 10.57 6.15
N ALA A 144 -4.18 10.75 4.87
CA ALA A 144 -4.04 12.04 4.21
C ALA A 144 -4.89 13.14 4.85
N ASP A 145 -5.96 12.76 5.53
CA ASP A 145 -6.86 13.61 6.32
C ASP A 145 -6.20 14.34 7.51
N THR A 146 -4.99 13.96 7.88
CA THR A 146 -4.22 14.62 8.96
C THR A 146 -3.40 15.82 8.49
N LEU A 147 -3.27 15.99 7.18
CA LEU A 147 -2.54 17.10 6.56
C LEU A 147 -3.53 18.04 5.85
N THR A 148 -3.19 19.33 5.81
CA THR A 148 -3.91 20.24 4.93
C THR A 148 -3.61 19.95 3.48
N ALA A 149 -4.48 20.36 2.54
CA ALA A 149 -4.25 20.15 1.11
C ALA A 149 -2.91 20.73 0.64
N HIS A 150 -2.53 21.89 1.19
CA HIS A 150 -1.24 22.52 0.89
C HIS A 150 -0.06 21.69 1.42
N ASP A 151 -0.12 21.27 2.70
CA ASP A 151 0.95 20.49 3.32
C ASP A 151 1.11 19.13 2.65
N LEU A 152 -0.01 18.51 2.25
CA LEU A 152 -0.01 17.25 1.52
C LEU A 152 0.68 17.41 0.16
N ALA A 153 0.38 18.48 -0.59
CA ALA A 153 1.02 18.74 -1.88
C ALA A 153 2.54 18.94 -1.73
N VAL A 154 2.95 19.75 -0.75
CA VAL A 154 4.39 19.97 -0.44
C VAL A 154 5.05 18.66 0.00
N PHE A 155 4.38 17.86 0.81
CA PHE A 155 4.90 16.56 1.26
C PHE A 155 5.07 15.56 0.12
N LYS A 156 4.09 15.46 -0.78
CA LYS A 156 4.17 14.62 -1.99
C LYS A 156 5.36 15.03 -2.85
N GLU A 157 5.59 16.32 -3.04
CA GLU A 157 6.71 16.82 -3.85
C GLU A 157 8.07 16.44 -3.23
N ARG A 158 8.24 16.61 -1.92
CA ARG A 158 9.45 16.17 -1.20
C ARG A 158 9.68 14.66 -1.35
N ILE A 159 8.61 13.85 -1.29
CA ILE A 159 8.73 12.40 -1.49
C ILE A 159 9.20 12.10 -2.91
N ARG A 160 8.67 12.77 -3.94
CA ARG A 160 9.10 12.60 -5.35
C ARG A 160 10.58 12.95 -5.51
N GLU A 161 11.02 14.05 -4.93
CA GLU A 161 12.41 14.50 -4.96
C GLU A 161 13.35 13.44 -4.34
N VAL A 162 12.98 12.91 -3.18
CA VAL A 162 13.75 11.84 -2.50
C VAL A 162 13.79 10.56 -3.34
N ILE A 163 12.65 10.13 -3.88
CA ILE A 163 12.55 8.96 -4.76
C ILE A 163 13.48 9.12 -5.96
N HIS A 164 13.45 10.28 -6.60
CA HIS A 164 14.30 10.59 -7.75
C HIS A 164 15.78 10.62 -7.37
N THR A 165 16.15 11.32 -6.30
CA THR A 165 17.53 11.47 -5.82
C THR A 165 18.18 10.13 -5.48
N HIS A 166 17.40 9.22 -4.87
CA HIS A 166 17.89 7.89 -4.49
C HIS A 166 17.74 6.83 -5.58
N GLY A 167 17.21 7.18 -6.74
CA GLY A 167 17.02 6.26 -7.86
C GLY A 167 16.05 5.10 -7.54
N ILE A 168 15.03 5.36 -6.73
CA ILE A 168 14.02 4.36 -6.36
C ILE A 168 13.06 4.20 -7.54
N ARG A 169 12.90 2.99 -8.04
CA ARG A 169 11.94 2.69 -9.11
C ARG A 169 10.55 2.53 -8.53
N VAL A 170 9.64 3.44 -8.86
CA VAL A 170 8.21 3.31 -8.57
C VAL A 170 7.49 2.70 -9.77
N PHE A 171 6.32 2.11 -9.52
CA PHE A 171 5.49 1.56 -10.57
C PHE A 171 5.17 2.65 -11.61
N SER A 172 5.33 2.29 -12.87
CA SER A 172 4.94 3.10 -14.01
C SER A 172 4.05 2.23 -14.90
N PRO A 173 2.77 2.58 -15.09
CA PRO A 173 1.91 1.84 -15.99
C PRO A 173 2.47 1.92 -17.42
N PRO A 174 2.34 0.84 -18.21
CA PRO A 174 2.77 0.87 -19.59
C PRO A 174 1.96 1.93 -20.36
N LEU A 175 2.65 2.76 -21.12
CA LEU A 175 2.00 3.72 -22.02
C LEU A 175 1.57 2.96 -23.27
N ASP A 176 0.27 2.86 -23.49
CA ASP A 176 -0.25 2.34 -24.75
C ASP A 176 -0.04 3.39 -25.83
N THR A 177 0.63 3.01 -26.92
CA THR A 177 0.89 3.88 -28.08
C THR A 177 -0.28 3.89 -29.07
N VAL A 178 -1.22 2.98 -28.92
CA VAL A 178 -2.36 2.80 -29.83
C VAL A 178 -3.61 3.51 -29.32
N ASP A 179 -3.80 3.51 -27.98
CA ASP A 179 -4.95 4.13 -27.33
C ASP A 179 -4.51 5.36 -26.52
N GLU A 180 -4.78 6.55 -27.06
CA GLU A 180 -4.42 7.83 -26.41
C GLU A 180 -5.18 8.05 -25.09
N ALA A 181 -6.41 7.56 -24.96
CA ALA A 181 -7.17 7.69 -23.72
C ALA A 181 -6.52 6.86 -22.58
N SER A 182 -6.11 5.64 -22.87
CA SER A 182 -5.34 4.80 -21.93
C SER A 182 -3.99 5.43 -21.58
N ALA A 183 -3.32 6.06 -22.54
CA ALA A 183 -2.04 6.74 -22.29
C ALA A 183 -2.22 7.98 -21.41
N GLU A 184 -3.29 8.76 -21.62
CA GLU A 184 -3.59 9.93 -20.78
C GLU A 184 -3.95 9.52 -19.36
N HIS A 185 -4.76 8.48 -19.20
CA HIS A 185 -5.07 7.90 -17.88
C HIS A 185 -3.80 7.43 -17.16
N ALA A 186 -2.90 6.73 -17.85
CA ALA A 186 -1.62 6.29 -17.29
C ALA A 186 -0.75 7.49 -16.85
N ARG A 187 -0.69 8.55 -17.64
CA ARG A 187 0.03 9.80 -17.27
C ARG A 187 -0.59 10.46 -16.04
N SER A 188 -1.92 10.52 -15.94
CA SER A 188 -2.65 11.05 -14.79
C SER A 188 -2.33 10.26 -13.51
N LEU A 189 -2.37 8.94 -13.58
CA LEU A 189 -1.98 8.07 -12.46
C LEU A 189 -0.54 8.31 -12.01
N MET A 190 0.40 8.44 -12.94
CA MET A 190 1.80 8.73 -12.62
C MET A 190 1.96 10.10 -11.94
N ALA A 191 1.25 11.10 -12.41
CA ALA A 191 1.27 12.45 -11.84
C ALA A 191 0.67 12.50 -10.43
N SER A 192 -0.26 11.61 -10.10
CA SER A 192 -0.90 11.52 -8.78
C SER A 192 -0.01 10.85 -7.74
N MET A 193 1.02 10.10 -8.15
CA MET A 193 1.93 9.42 -7.20
C MET A 193 2.85 10.40 -6.46
N PRO A 194 3.16 10.14 -5.17
CA PRO A 194 2.57 9.12 -4.32
C PRO A 194 1.08 9.36 -4.08
N PHE A 195 0.30 8.27 -4.08
CA PHE A 195 -1.13 8.36 -3.80
C PHE A 195 -1.35 8.78 -2.34
N SER A 196 -2.48 9.44 -2.08
CA SER A 196 -2.91 9.78 -0.73
C SER A 196 -4.22 9.08 -0.43
N ILE A 197 -4.31 8.42 0.71
CA ILE A 197 -5.50 7.63 1.05
C ILE A 197 -5.99 7.89 2.46
N ILE A 198 -7.31 7.77 2.60
CA ILE A 198 -8.03 7.75 3.86
C ILE A 198 -8.77 6.41 3.92
N GLY A 199 -8.46 5.57 4.91
CA GLY A 199 -9.21 4.34 5.13
C GLY A 199 -10.36 4.57 6.11
N SER A 200 -11.57 4.27 5.71
CA SER A 200 -12.74 4.19 6.61
C SER A 200 -13.75 3.18 6.09
N THR A 201 -14.29 2.40 7.00
CA THR A 201 -15.40 1.48 6.73
C THR A 201 -16.73 2.00 7.26
N LYS A 202 -16.73 3.18 7.88
CA LYS A 202 -17.91 3.78 8.52
C LYS A 202 -18.63 4.71 7.57
N ASP A 203 -19.95 4.60 7.52
CA ASP A 203 -20.82 5.58 6.88
C ASP A 203 -21.09 6.74 7.84
N VAL A 204 -20.87 7.96 7.37
CA VAL A 204 -21.02 9.21 8.12
C VAL A 204 -22.00 10.10 7.38
N ARG A 205 -22.74 10.92 8.11
CA ARG A 205 -23.60 11.93 7.49
C ARG A 205 -22.83 13.24 7.35
N THR A 206 -22.78 13.74 6.12
CA THR A 206 -22.29 15.09 5.86
C THR A 206 -23.27 16.15 6.34
N PRO A 207 -22.84 17.41 6.54
CA PRO A 207 -23.72 18.52 6.88
C PRO A 207 -24.87 18.72 5.87
N ASP A 208 -24.65 18.33 4.61
CA ASP A 208 -25.64 18.38 3.53
C ASP A 208 -26.67 17.24 3.58
N GLY A 209 -26.57 16.35 4.59
CA GLY A 209 -27.49 15.22 4.77
C GLY A 209 -27.17 13.98 3.93
N ARG A 210 -26.13 14.00 3.10
CA ARG A 210 -25.67 12.84 2.33
C ARG A 210 -25.02 11.83 3.26
N VAL A 211 -25.20 10.55 2.98
CA VAL A 211 -24.48 9.48 3.66
C VAL A 211 -23.27 9.12 2.79
N VAL A 212 -22.07 9.29 3.33
CA VAL A 212 -20.81 9.03 2.65
C VAL A 212 -19.93 8.16 3.51
N ARG A 213 -19.05 7.41 2.91
CA ARG A 213 -18.02 6.69 3.62
C ARG A 213 -16.94 7.69 4.04
N GLY A 214 -16.64 7.76 5.34
CA GLY A 214 -15.72 8.80 5.81
C GLY A 214 -15.34 8.68 7.27
N ARG A 215 -14.70 9.73 7.76
CA ARG A 215 -14.36 9.93 9.19
C ARG A 215 -14.95 11.24 9.65
N GLU A 216 -15.60 11.17 10.81
CA GLU A 216 -16.14 12.34 11.48
C GLU A 216 -15.10 12.92 12.45
N TYR A 217 -14.91 14.22 12.35
CA TYR A 217 -14.03 15.02 13.21
C TYR A 217 -14.82 16.19 13.79
N LEU A 218 -14.28 16.81 14.84
CA LEU A 218 -14.89 18.02 15.45
C LEU A 218 -15.00 19.19 14.48
N TRP A 219 -14.15 19.23 13.46
CA TRP A 219 -14.09 20.28 12.45
C TRP A 219 -14.86 19.96 11.17
N GLY A 220 -15.29 18.72 10.98
CA GLY A 220 -16.02 18.31 9.78
C GLY A 220 -15.91 16.82 9.47
N VAL A 221 -16.28 16.44 8.27
CA VAL A 221 -16.24 15.07 7.74
C VAL A 221 -15.19 14.97 6.65
N ALA A 222 -14.24 14.04 6.79
CA ALA A 222 -13.32 13.67 5.72
C ALA A 222 -13.94 12.54 4.90
N GLU A 223 -14.28 12.81 3.64
CA GLU A 223 -14.91 11.86 2.73
C GLU A 223 -13.84 11.00 2.05
N VAL A 224 -13.96 9.66 2.12
CA VAL A 224 -12.99 8.74 1.52
C VAL A 224 -12.89 8.93 0.02
N GLU A 225 -14.03 9.08 -0.67
CA GLU A 225 -14.08 9.13 -2.13
C GLU A 225 -13.60 10.49 -2.69
N ASN A 226 -13.80 11.58 -1.96
CA ASN A 226 -13.39 12.91 -2.41
C ASN A 226 -11.96 13.28 -2.03
N GLU A 227 -11.46 12.72 -0.93
CA GLU A 227 -10.11 13.01 -0.41
C GLU A 227 -9.05 12.04 -0.94
N ASN A 228 -9.46 10.88 -1.42
CA ASN A 228 -8.59 9.92 -2.08
C ASN A 228 -8.42 10.32 -3.55
N HIS A 229 -7.24 10.74 -3.94
CA HIS A 229 -6.86 10.95 -5.34
C HIS A 229 -6.62 9.61 -6.06
N CYS A 230 -7.60 8.73 -6.01
CA CYS A 230 -7.64 7.41 -6.65
C CYS A 230 -8.92 7.27 -7.47
N ASP A 231 -9.28 8.29 -8.24
CA ASP A 231 -10.32 8.20 -9.26
C ASP A 231 -9.76 7.67 -10.58
#